data_0fe1058ac35e3393047250b91968cb75
#
_entry.id   0fe1058ac35e3393047250b91968cb75
#
_cell.length_a   1.000
_cell.length_b   1.000
_cell.length_c   1.000
_cell.angle_alpha   90.00
_cell.angle_beta   90.00
_cell.angle_gamma   90.00
#
_symmetry.space_group_name_H-M   'P 1'
#
loop_
_entity.id
_entity.type
_entity.pdbx_description
1 polymer ?
#
loop_
_entity_poly.entity_id
_entity_poly.type
_entity_poly.pdbx_seq_one_letter_code
_entity_poly.pdbx_strand_id
1 'polypeptide(L)' 'MSKKDATAYAASLAATLMVAITVFQAGDGTHGAMPSDEYDGDEALISLEIDPWQ' A
#
# COMPACT_ATOMS: atom_id res chain seq x y z
N MET A 1 -9.72 4.81 -3.03
CA MET A 1 -9.87 3.40 -3.49
C MET A 1 -10.48 2.55 -2.41
N SER A 2 -11.16 1.49 -2.78
CA SER A 2 -11.51 0.44 -1.83
C SER A 2 -10.24 -0.33 -1.43
N LYS A 3 -10.31 -1.09 -0.34
CA LYS A 3 -9.17 -1.90 0.09
C LYS A 3 -8.78 -2.92 -0.99
N LYS A 4 -9.77 -3.52 -1.64
CA LYS A 4 -9.53 -4.48 -2.71
C LYS A 4 -8.78 -3.84 -3.89
N ASP A 5 -9.22 -2.66 -4.30
CA ASP A 5 -8.60 -1.95 -5.42
C ASP A 5 -7.20 -1.48 -5.05
N ALA A 6 -7.02 -0.96 -3.83
CA ALA A 6 -5.71 -0.50 -3.36
C ALA A 6 -4.73 -1.68 -3.28
N THR A 7 -5.20 -2.85 -2.84
CA THR A 7 -4.37 -4.05 -2.75
C THR A 7 -3.93 -4.50 -4.14
N ALA A 8 -4.83 -4.51 -5.11
CA ALA A 8 -4.50 -4.88 -6.49
C ALA A 8 -3.51 -3.90 -7.10
N TYR A 9 -3.71 -2.61 -6.87
CA TYR A 9 -2.82 -1.57 -7.35
C TYR A 9 -1.43 -1.72 -6.71
N ALA A 10 -1.39 -1.98 -5.40
CA ALA A 10 -0.15 -2.15 -4.67
C ALA A 10 0.64 -3.36 -5.18
N ALA A 11 -0.03 -4.47 -5.48
CA ALA A 11 0.63 -5.64 -6.04
C ALA A 11 1.27 -5.34 -7.39
N SER A 12 0.57 -4.59 -8.23
CA SER A 12 1.09 -4.15 -9.53
C SER A 12 2.30 -3.22 -9.37
N LEU A 13 2.21 -2.27 -8.44
CA LEU A 13 3.33 -1.35 -8.17
C LEU A 13 4.55 -2.10 -7.63
N ALA A 14 4.35 -3.03 -6.71
CA ALA A 14 5.46 -3.79 -6.14
C ALA A 14 6.18 -4.57 -7.23
N ALA A 15 5.44 -5.21 -8.14
CA ALA A 15 6.03 -5.96 -9.24
C ALA A 15 6.75 -5.05 -10.24
N THR A 16 6.20 -3.86 -10.47
CA THR A 16 6.76 -2.92 -11.45
C THR A 16 8.00 -2.21 -10.92
N LEU A 17 7.94 -1.74 -9.68
CA LEU A 17 9.01 -0.95 -9.07
C LEU A 17 10.02 -1.82 -8.32
N MET A 18 9.69 -3.07 -8.04
CA MET A 18 10.51 -4.01 -7.28
C MET A 18 10.87 -3.47 -5.89
N VAL A 19 9.88 -2.85 -5.24
CA VAL A 19 10.01 -2.34 -3.88
C VAL A 19 8.75 -2.72 -3.08
N ALA A 20 8.88 -2.77 -1.76
CA ALA A 20 7.73 -3.03 -0.89
C ALA A 20 6.74 -1.87 -0.98
N ILE A 21 5.46 -2.19 -1.06
CA ILE A 21 4.39 -1.19 -1.16
C ILE A 21 3.47 -1.33 0.07
N THR A 22 3.19 -0.20 0.70
CA THR A 22 2.29 -0.13 1.85
C THR A 22 0.89 0.24 1.40
N VAL A 23 -0.10 -0.55 1.81
CA VAL A 23 -1.51 -0.22 1.64
C VAL A 23 -2.00 0.36 2.97
N PHE A 24 -2.54 1.57 2.94
CA PHE A 24 -2.95 2.29 4.15
C PHE A 24 -4.37 2.81 4.01
N GLN A 25 -5.00 3.09 5.15
CA GLN A 25 -6.34 3.66 5.20
C GLN A 25 -6.22 5.17 5.36
N ALA A 26 -6.87 5.92 4.46
CA ALA A 26 -6.95 7.38 4.57
C ALA A 26 -8.04 7.77 5.58
N GLY A 27 -8.01 9.04 6.02
CA GLY A 27 -8.91 9.53 7.05
C GLY A 27 -10.38 9.51 6.67
N ASP A 28 -10.70 9.45 5.38
CA ASP A 28 -12.09 9.41 4.89
C ASP A 28 -12.60 7.98 4.66
N GLY A 29 -11.84 6.97 5.07
CA GLY A 29 -12.25 5.57 4.93
C GLY A 29 -11.80 4.92 3.63
N THR A 30 -11.21 5.68 2.71
CA THR A 30 -10.66 5.10 1.50
C THR A 30 -9.27 4.52 1.78
N HIS A 31 -8.71 3.82 0.80
CA HIS A 31 -7.38 3.23 0.90
C HIS A 31 -6.48 3.75 -0.20
N GLY A 32 -5.18 3.76 0.07
CA GLY A 32 -4.18 4.14 -0.90
C GLY A 32 -2.99 3.21 -0.82
N ALA A 33 -2.05 3.37 -1.75
CA ALA A 33 -0.83 2.57 -1.80
C ALA A 33 0.34 3.46 -2.17
N MET A 34 1.50 3.23 -1.55
CA MET A 34 2.72 3.96 -1.83
C MET A 34 3.92 3.12 -1.42
N PRO A 35 5.12 3.41 -1.97
CA PRO A 35 6.32 2.72 -1.51
C PRO A 35 6.48 2.85 0.01
N SER A 36 6.83 1.73 0.65
CA SER A 36 6.90 1.69 2.11
C SER A 36 7.89 2.69 2.69
N ASP A 37 9.00 2.96 2.00
CA ASP A 37 10.01 3.90 2.45
C ASP A 37 9.58 5.36 2.32
N GLU A 38 8.51 5.62 1.58
CA GLU A 38 7.95 6.96 1.44
C GLU A 38 6.75 7.22 2.36
N TYR A 39 6.26 6.16 3.01
CA TYR A 39 5.10 6.29 3.89
C TYR A 39 5.57 6.84 5.25
N ASP A 40 5.10 8.02 5.62
CA ASP A 40 5.42 8.67 6.89
C ASP A 40 4.20 8.85 7.79
N GLY A 41 3.11 8.17 7.48
CA GLY A 41 1.89 8.22 8.27
C GLY A 41 1.93 7.31 9.48
N ASP A 42 0.79 7.20 10.17
CA ASP A 42 0.64 6.38 11.37
C ASP A 42 0.63 4.90 11.01
N GLU A 43 1.45 4.11 11.69
CA GLU A 43 1.47 2.64 11.52
C GLU A 43 0.11 2.01 11.74
N ALA A 44 -0.71 2.59 12.62
CA ALA A 44 -2.05 2.07 12.89
C ALA A 44 -2.97 2.14 11.67
N LEU A 45 -2.64 2.95 10.69
CA LEU A 45 -3.43 3.10 9.46
C LEU A 45 -2.99 2.12 8.37
N ILE A 46 -1.88 1.41 8.56
CA ILE A 46 -1.40 0.45 7.57
C ILE A 46 -2.29 -0.79 7.60
N SER A 47 -2.89 -1.11 6.46
CA SER A 47 -3.73 -2.31 6.31
C SER A 47 -2.90 -3.54 6.01
N LEU A 48 -1.93 -3.40 5.08
CA LEU A 48 -1.01 -4.48 4.76
C LEU A 48 0.18 -3.93 3.98
N GLU A 49 1.20 -4.75 3.83
CA GLU A 49 2.38 -4.41 3.03
C GLU A 49 2.60 -5.54 2.03
N ILE A 50 2.89 -5.18 0.79
CA ILE A 50 3.14 -6.15 -0.28
C ILE A 50 4.61 -6.10 -0.64
N ASP A 51 5.26 -7.27 -0.55
CA ASP A 51 6.68 -7.44 -0.85
C ASP A 51 6.82 -7.98 -2.27
N PRO A 52 7.67 -7.38 -3.12
CA PRO A 52 7.80 -7.83 -4.51
C PRO A 52 8.43 -9.22 -4.66
N TRP A 53 9.05 -9.72 -3.59
CA TRP A 53 9.69 -11.04 -3.62
C TRP A 53 8.76 -12.18 -3.25
N GLN A 54 7.53 -11.91 -2.92
CA GLN A 54 6.56 -12.95 -2.53
C GLN A 54 5.65 -13.36 -3.65
#